data_544fcc23a9c03038616b577ebe53b707
#
_entry.id   544fcc23a9c03038616b577ebe53b707
#
_cell.length_a   1.000
_cell.length_b   1.000
_cell.length_c   1.000
_cell.angle_alpha   90.00
_cell.angle_beta   90.00
_cell.angle_gamma   90.00
#
_symmetry.space_group_name_H-M   'P 1'
#
loop_
_entity.id
_entity.type
_entity.pdbx_description
1 polymer ?
#
loop_
_entity_poly.entity_id
_entity_poly.type
_entity_poly.pdbx_seq_one_letter_code
_entity_poly.pdbx_strand_id
1 'polypeptide(L)'
;ERIKREKLMLPINDDGDIDFAFMSAFMRDVEKDILGTTLRTFENRLNVNESKMGGRWKNYILRDLFPILVAGKSKGLNHIEKSDSGISYLGATNQNNGVLCFVEPNANAIQKGNCIAFVRNGEGTMGYSVYKAENFIATSDMTLGYNQYLNKYNGTFITTIADRIRG
;
A
#
# COMPACT_ATOMS: atom_id res chain seq x y z
N GLU A 1 10.64 -35.30 -1.22
CA GLU A 1 11.13 -36.21 -2.27
C GLU A 1 10.83 -35.73 -3.67
N ARG A 2 9.71 -35.01 -3.95
CA ARG A 2 9.36 -34.51 -5.29
C ARG A 2 10.39 -33.48 -5.79
N ILE A 3 10.81 -32.53 -4.97
CA ILE A 3 11.79 -31.47 -5.33
C ILE A 3 13.14 -32.05 -5.77
N LYS A 4 13.55 -33.21 -5.25
CA LYS A 4 14.83 -33.85 -5.61
C LYS A 4 14.85 -34.41 -7.04
N ARG A 5 13.71 -34.46 -7.74
CA ARG A 5 13.57 -35.00 -9.10
C ARG A 5 13.37 -33.91 -10.15
N GLU A 6 13.17 -32.66 -9.74
CA GLU A 6 13.00 -31.53 -10.65
C GLU A 6 14.33 -31.20 -11.34
N LYS A 7 14.26 -30.90 -12.64
CA LYS A 7 15.42 -30.53 -13.45
C LYS A 7 15.40 -29.03 -13.69
N LEU A 8 16.55 -28.38 -13.50
CA LEU A 8 16.76 -27.00 -13.83
C LEU A 8 17.70 -26.91 -15.02
N MET A 9 17.39 -26.02 -15.97
CA MET A 9 18.34 -25.62 -17.03
C MET A 9 19.19 -24.48 -16.48
N LEU A 10 20.51 -24.71 -16.41
CA LEU A 10 21.49 -23.74 -15.91
C LEU A 10 22.59 -23.53 -16.95
N PRO A 11 23.23 -22.35 -16.98
CA PRO A 11 24.37 -22.10 -17.83
C PRO A 11 25.55 -23.00 -17.42
N ILE A 12 26.33 -23.41 -18.42
CA ILE A 12 27.55 -24.19 -18.22
C ILE A 12 28.78 -23.41 -18.72
N ASN A 13 29.92 -23.65 -18.11
CA ASN A 13 31.22 -23.16 -18.55
C ASN A 13 31.83 -24.00 -19.71
N ASP A 14 33.02 -23.64 -20.18
CA ASP A 14 33.70 -24.35 -21.28
C ASP A 14 34.04 -25.80 -20.93
N ASP A 15 34.15 -26.13 -19.66
CA ASP A 15 34.40 -27.49 -19.17
C ASP A 15 33.11 -28.33 -19.07
N GLY A 16 31.94 -27.73 -19.30
CA GLY A 16 30.65 -28.39 -19.20
C GLY A 16 30.04 -28.41 -17.78
N ASP A 17 30.68 -27.75 -16.84
CA ASP A 17 30.20 -27.62 -15.46
C ASP A 17 29.27 -26.40 -15.28
N ILE A 18 28.48 -26.36 -14.21
CA ILE A 18 27.60 -25.24 -13.89
C ILE A 18 28.43 -23.95 -13.74
N ASP A 19 28.08 -22.93 -14.54
CA ASP A 19 28.75 -21.62 -14.50
C ASP A 19 28.16 -20.68 -13.46
N PHE A 20 28.57 -20.86 -12.21
CA PHE A 20 28.15 -19.95 -11.11
C PHE A 20 28.73 -18.54 -11.25
N ALA A 21 29.89 -18.39 -11.96
CA ALA A 21 30.47 -17.08 -12.17
C ALA A 21 29.66 -16.25 -13.14
N PHE A 22 29.19 -16.82 -14.26
CA PHE A 22 28.30 -16.21 -15.20
C PHE A 22 26.98 -15.81 -14.51
N MET A 23 26.34 -16.71 -13.75
CA MET A 23 25.10 -16.41 -13.06
C MET A 23 25.25 -15.22 -12.09
N SER A 24 26.37 -15.17 -11.37
CA SER A 24 26.64 -14.07 -10.43
C SER A 24 26.93 -12.74 -11.14
N ALA A 25 27.64 -12.76 -12.27
CA ALA A 25 27.90 -11.58 -13.08
C ALA A 25 26.60 -11.04 -13.70
N PHE A 26 25.82 -11.92 -14.31
CA PHE A 26 24.54 -11.58 -14.92
C PHE A 26 23.58 -10.89 -13.92
N MET A 27 23.44 -11.47 -12.72
CA MET A 27 22.55 -10.86 -11.70
C MET A 27 23.06 -9.52 -11.19
N ARG A 28 24.37 -9.31 -11.10
CA ARG A 28 24.94 -7.99 -10.76
C ARG A 28 24.66 -6.93 -11.84
N ASP A 29 24.71 -7.32 -13.11
CA ASP A 29 24.41 -6.39 -14.20
C ASP A 29 22.92 -6.04 -14.24
N VAL A 30 22.03 -7.03 -14.04
CA VAL A 30 20.58 -6.78 -13.88
C VAL A 30 20.30 -5.84 -12.70
N GLU A 31 20.97 -6.04 -11.57
CA GLU A 31 20.83 -5.16 -10.40
C GLU A 31 21.26 -3.73 -10.72
N LYS A 32 22.42 -3.55 -11.38
CA LYS A 32 22.91 -2.23 -11.81
C LYS A 32 21.93 -1.54 -12.77
N ASP A 33 21.38 -2.28 -13.72
CA ASP A 33 20.44 -1.72 -14.70
C ASP A 33 19.13 -1.29 -14.02
N ILE A 34 18.58 -2.10 -13.10
CA ILE A 34 17.39 -1.77 -12.33
C ILE A 34 17.65 -0.55 -11.44
N LEU A 35 18.75 -0.57 -10.69
CA LEU A 35 19.13 0.54 -9.80
C LEU A 35 19.43 1.81 -10.60
N GLY A 36 20.18 1.72 -11.70
CA GLY A 36 20.51 2.86 -12.55
C GLY A 36 19.29 3.50 -13.20
N THR A 37 18.32 2.70 -13.66
CA THR A 37 17.07 3.19 -14.22
C THR A 37 16.19 3.82 -13.14
N THR A 38 16.12 3.20 -11.97
CA THR A 38 15.36 3.70 -10.82
C THR A 38 15.97 5.00 -10.31
N LEU A 39 17.30 5.05 -10.11
CA LEU A 39 18.00 6.26 -9.68
C LEU A 39 17.83 7.42 -10.67
N ARG A 40 18.02 7.20 -11.97
CA ARG A 40 17.78 8.22 -13.01
C ARG A 40 16.32 8.72 -13.01
N THR A 41 15.37 7.84 -12.81
CA THR A 41 13.96 8.22 -12.70
C THR A 41 13.69 9.05 -11.44
N PHE A 42 14.33 8.69 -10.33
CA PHE A 42 14.27 9.47 -9.08
C PHE A 42 14.98 10.82 -9.20
N GLU A 43 16.17 10.86 -9.77
CA GLU A 43 16.94 12.09 -10.00
C GLU A 43 16.19 13.04 -10.93
N ASN A 44 15.61 12.56 -12.03
CA ASN A 44 14.78 13.35 -12.92
C ASN A 44 13.52 13.87 -12.20
N ARG A 45 12.91 13.08 -11.33
CA ARG A 45 11.76 13.51 -10.51
C ARG A 45 12.17 14.48 -9.41
N LEU A 46 13.34 14.31 -8.80
CA LEU A 46 13.90 15.22 -7.81
C LEU A 46 14.28 16.55 -8.46
N ASN A 47 15.00 16.55 -9.58
CA ASN A 47 15.38 17.77 -10.32
C ASN A 47 14.16 18.56 -10.84
N VAL A 48 13.07 17.88 -11.21
CA VAL A 48 11.79 18.52 -11.53
C VAL A 48 11.08 19.03 -10.26
N ASN A 49 11.37 18.45 -9.10
CA ASN A 49 10.69 18.78 -7.84
C ASN A 49 11.47 19.74 -6.94
N GLU A 50 12.80 19.90 -7.08
CA GLU A 50 13.54 20.87 -6.28
C GLU A 50 13.04 22.30 -6.49
N SER A 51 12.64 22.65 -7.71
CA SER A 51 11.97 23.94 -7.98
C SER A 51 10.52 23.99 -7.49
N LYS A 52 9.86 22.85 -7.23
CA LYS A 52 8.46 22.75 -6.78
C LYS A 52 8.31 22.37 -5.31
N MET A 53 9.30 21.74 -4.71
CA MET A 53 9.29 21.32 -3.30
C MET A 53 9.90 22.34 -2.32
N GLY A 54 10.10 23.56 -2.72
CA GLY A 54 10.53 24.68 -1.86
C GLY A 54 9.54 25.04 -0.74
N GLY A 55 8.69 24.09 -0.35
CA GLY A 55 7.73 24.22 0.73
C GLY A 55 8.40 24.12 2.11
N ARG A 56 7.93 24.94 3.04
CA ARG A 56 8.29 24.80 4.45
C ARG A 56 7.60 23.57 5.03
N TRP A 57 8.33 22.70 5.70
CA TRP A 57 7.81 21.49 6.35
C TRP A 57 7.53 21.77 7.83
N LYS A 58 6.41 21.26 8.33
CA LYS A 58 5.99 21.35 9.72
C LYS A 58 5.33 20.05 10.14
N ASN A 59 5.53 19.65 11.39
CA ASN A 59 4.84 18.51 11.98
C ASN A 59 3.39 18.87 12.33
N TYR A 60 2.46 17.95 11.99
CA TYR A 60 1.05 18.06 12.33
C TYR A 60 0.61 16.80 13.07
N ILE A 61 -0.25 16.97 14.06
CA ILE A 61 -0.94 15.85 14.71
C ILE A 61 -2.11 15.44 13.81
N LEU A 62 -2.38 14.14 13.68
CA LEU A 62 -3.46 13.64 12.81
C LEU A 62 -4.83 14.25 13.13
N ARG A 63 -5.10 14.54 14.40
CA ARG A 63 -6.35 15.21 14.83
C ARG A 63 -6.49 16.62 14.25
N ASP A 64 -5.39 17.34 14.10
CA ASP A 64 -5.41 18.69 13.52
C ASP A 64 -5.57 18.64 12.01
N LEU A 65 -5.06 17.56 11.39
CA LEU A 65 -5.18 17.33 9.95
C LEU A 65 -6.58 16.85 9.55
N PHE A 66 -7.25 16.08 10.41
CA PHE A 66 -8.56 15.51 10.15
C PHE A 66 -9.58 15.97 11.18
N PRO A 67 -10.34 17.04 10.89
CA PRO A 67 -11.40 17.54 11.77
C PRO A 67 -12.45 16.47 12.14
N ILE A 68 -12.66 15.49 11.26
CA ILE A 68 -13.57 14.38 11.48
C ILE A 68 -12.76 13.08 11.48
N LEU A 69 -12.72 12.42 12.63
CA LEU A 69 -12.14 11.08 12.83
C LEU A 69 -13.23 10.15 13.38
N VAL A 70 -13.58 9.13 12.62
CA VAL A 70 -14.63 8.16 12.99
C VAL A 70 -14.13 6.74 12.84
N ALA A 71 -14.68 5.83 13.66
CA ALA A 71 -14.39 4.40 13.51
C ALA A 71 -15.18 3.78 12.36
N GLY A 72 -14.67 2.68 11.80
CA GLY A 72 -15.43 1.83 10.92
C GLY A 72 -16.70 1.29 11.61
N LYS A 73 -17.78 1.11 10.86
CA LYS A 73 -19.11 0.75 11.40
C LYS A 73 -19.36 -0.75 11.47
N SER A 74 -18.62 -1.56 10.73
CA SER A 74 -18.86 -3.00 10.68
C SER A 74 -18.22 -3.72 11.87
N LYS A 75 -18.95 -4.68 12.42
CA LYS A 75 -18.47 -5.53 13.53
C LYS A 75 -17.65 -6.73 13.07
N GLY A 76 -17.52 -6.95 11.76
CA GLY A 76 -16.76 -8.05 11.16
C GLY A 76 -17.48 -8.70 9.98
N LEU A 77 -16.74 -9.51 9.21
CA LEU A 77 -17.24 -10.19 8.01
C LEU A 77 -18.32 -11.25 8.29
N ASN A 78 -18.40 -11.78 9.50
CA ASN A 78 -19.36 -12.85 9.86
C ASN A 78 -20.84 -12.41 9.78
N HIS A 79 -21.09 -11.12 9.64
CA HIS A 79 -22.42 -10.53 9.60
C HIS A 79 -22.76 -9.84 8.28
N ILE A 80 -21.92 -10.08 7.24
CA ILE A 80 -22.07 -9.41 5.95
C ILE A 80 -21.95 -10.47 4.85
N GLU A 81 -22.85 -10.41 3.90
CA GLU A 81 -22.85 -11.28 2.73
C GLU A 81 -21.76 -10.83 1.74
N LYS A 82 -20.91 -11.77 1.32
CA LYS A 82 -19.90 -11.52 0.30
C LYS A 82 -20.54 -11.44 -1.08
N SER A 83 -19.98 -10.61 -1.94
CA SER A 83 -20.44 -10.38 -3.30
C SER A 83 -19.26 -10.18 -4.23
N ASP A 84 -19.34 -10.70 -5.45
CA ASP A 84 -18.28 -10.51 -6.45
C ASP A 84 -18.30 -9.11 -7.10
N SER A 85 -19.41 -8.39 -6.99
CA SER A 85 -19.64 -7.08 -7.62
C SER A 85 -20.12 -6.01 -6.64
N GLY A 86 -20.00 -6.27 -5.34
CA GLY A 86 -20.48 -5.39 -4.29
C GLY A 86 -19.56 -4.21 -3.98
N ILE A 87 -19.75 -3.66 -2.79
CA ILE A 87 -18.94 -2.56 -2.26
C ILE A 87 -17.67 -3.11 -1.58
N SER A 88 -16.54 -2.39 -1.67
CA SER A 88 -15.29 -2.80 -1.02
C SER A 88 -15.42 -2.84 0.50
N TYR A 89 -14.91 -3.91 1.10
CA TYR A 89 -14.87 -4.11 2.55
C TYR A 89 -13.43 -3.99 3.05
N LEU A 90 -13.18 -2.99 3.88
CA LEU A 90 -11.87 -2.69 4.44
C LEU A 90 -11.69 -3.31 5.83
N GLY A 91 -10.51 -3.84 6.06
CA GLY A 91 -10.08 -4.37 7.35
C GLY A 91 -8.62 -4.09 7.66
N ALA A 92 -8.16 -4.62 8.79
CA ALA A 92 -6.82 -4.42 9.31
C ALA A 92 -5.77 -5.22 8.50
N THR A 93 -5.54 -4.83 7.25
CA THR A 93 -4.53 -5.41 6.36
C THR A 93 -3.74 -4.34 5.64
N ASN A 94 -2.48 -4.62 5.32
CA ASN A 94 -1.61 -3.79 4.48
C ASN A 94 -1.56 -4.26 3.02
N GLN A 95 -2.38 -5.25 2.64
CA GLN A 95 -2.47 -5.77 1.29
C GLN A 95 -3.71 -5.22 0.58
N ASN A 96 -3.70 -5.25 -0.76
CA ASN A 96 -4.83 -4.89 -1.62
C ASN A 96 -5.49 -3.54 -1.27
N ASN A 97 -4.71 -2.54 -0.88
CA ASN A 97 -5.21 -1.23 -0.42
C ASN A 97 -6.23 -1.35 0.73
N GLY A 98 -6.00 -2.26 1.67
CA GLY A 98 -6.88 -2.49 2.80
C GLY A 98 -8.16 -3.27 2.48
N VAL A 99 -8.39 -3.68 1.23
CA VAL A 99 -9.59 -4.41 0.80
C VAL A 99 -9.44 -5.90 1.08
N LEU A 100 -10.29 -6.42 1.95
CA LEU A 100 -10.35 -7.86 2.27
C LEU A 100 -11.20 -8.63 1.25
N CYS A 101 -12.32 -8.06 0.83
CA CYS A 101 -13.26 -8.64 -0.14
C CYS A 101 -14.26 -7.58 -0.59
N PHE A 102 -15.18 -7.98 -1.45
CA PHE A 102 -16.38 -7.20 -1.76
C PHE A 102 -17.58 -7.83 -1.04
N VAL A 103 -18.56 -7.00 -0.69
CA VAL A 103 -19.74 -7.40 0.08
C VAL A 103 -21.01 -6.72 -0.45
N GLU A 104 -22.16 -7.29 -0.17
CA GLU A 104 -23.43 -6.65 -0.50
C GLU A 104 -23.57 -5.29 0.23
N PRO A 105 -24.07 -4.24 -0.46
CA PRO A 105 -24.23 -2.93 0.13
C PRO A 105 -25.19 -2.95 1.31
N ASN A 106 -24.74 -2.46 2.46
CA ASN A 106 -25.57 -2.25 3.64
C ASN A 106 -25.59 -0.75 3.99
N ALA A 107 -26.71 -0.09 3.76
CA ALA A 107 -26.83 1.36 3.94
C ALA A 107 -26.40 1.86 5.32
N ASN A 108 -26.61 1.07 6.38
CA ASN A 108 -26.22 1.43 7.75
C ASN A 108 -24.72 1.31 8.00
N ALA A 109 -24.00 0.50 7.20
CA ALA A 109 -22.58 0.23 7.34
C ALA A 109 -21.74 1.02 6.34
N ILE A 110 -22.32 1.51 5.25
CA ILE A 110 -21.62 2.29 4.22
C ILE A 110 -21.03 3.56 4.84
N GLN A 111 -19.79 3.81 4.46
CA GLN A 111 -19.04 5.00 4.82
C GLN A 111 -18.66 5.76 3.55
N LYS A 112 -18.65 7.08 3.68
CA LYS A 112 -18.38 7.98 2.57
C LYS A 112 -16.91 7.85 2.17
N GLY A 113 -16.66 7.85 0.87
CA GLY A 113 -15.31 7.96 0.30
C GLY A 113 -14.70 9.35 0.49
N ASN A 114 -13.63 9.63 -0.25
CA ASN A 114 -12.77 10.80 -0.10
C ASN A 114 -12.27 10.96 1.33
N CYS A 115 -11.66 9.90 1.85
CA CYS A 115 -11.09 9.86 3.19
C CYS A 115 -9.78 9.07 3.22
N ILE A 116 -9.03 9.18 4.33
CA ILE A 116 -7.93 8.28 4.63
C ILE A 116 -8.39 7.31 5.73
N ALA A 117 -8.27 6.02 5.45
CA ALA A 117 -8.53 4.96 6.40
C ALA A 117 -7.21 4.50 7.03
N PHE A 118 -7.13 4.54 8.36
CA PHE A 118 -5.98 4.11 9.15
C PHE A 118 -6.32 2.82 9.87
N VAL A 119 -5.43 1.86 9.87
CA VAL A 119 -5.53 0.66 10.70
C VAL A 119 -5.25 1.06 12.15
N ARG A 120 -6.28 0.94 13.01
CA ARG A 120 -6.21 1.26 14.43
C ARG A 120 -5.78 0.06 15.27
N ASN A 121 -6.32 -1.11 14.95
CA ASN A 121 -6.02 -2.38 15.61
C ASN A 121 -5.64 -3.40 14.54
N GLY A 122 -4.52 -4.09 14.71
CA GLY A 122 -4.06 -5.13 13.80
C GLY A 122 -2.60 -5.47 14.09
N GLU A 123 -2.32 -6.73 14.33
CA GLU A 123 -0.96 -7.19 14.55
C GLU A 123 -0.13 -6.99 13.28
N GLY A 124 0.99 -6.28 13.39
CA GLY A 124 1.89 -5.97 12.28
C GLY A 124 1.35 -5.00 11.22
N THR A 125 0.10 -4.52 11.37
CA THR A 125 -0.52 -3.61 10.40
C THR A 125 -0.98 -2.28 10.99
N MET A 126 -0.85 -2.11 12.30
CA MET A 126 -1.24 -0.87 12.98
C MET A 126 -0.52 0.35 12.37
N GLY A 127 -1.27 1.41 12.12
CA GLY A 127 -0.76 2.62 11.50
C GLY A 127 -0.71 2.60 9.97
N TYR A 128 -0.92 1.44 9.31
CA TYR A 128 -1.08 1.42 7.86
C TYR A 128 -2.26 2.29 7.44
N SER A 129 -2.10 3.00 6.34
CA SER A 129 -3.09 3.94 5.86
C SER A 129 -3.37 3.80 4.36
N VAL A 130 -4.59 4.08 3.96
CA VAL A 130 -5.01 4.04 2.57
C VAL A 130 -6.00 5.15 2.26
N TYR A 131 -5.82 5.83 1.12
CA TYR A 131 -6.80 6.77 0.61
C TYR A 131 -7.93 6.02 -0.11
N LYS A 132 -9.18 6.31 0.28
CA LYS A 132 -10.38 5.76 -0.36
C LYS A 132 -11.14 6.86 -1.07
N ALA A 133 -11.23 6.76 -2.40
CA ALA A 133 -11.98 7.71 -3.21
C ALA A 133 -13.49 7.42 -3.19
N GLU A 134 -13.84 6.15 -3.31
CA GLU A 134 -15.21 5.64 -3.38
C GLU A 134 -15.78 5.28 -2.01
N ASN A 135 -17.10 5.15 -1.92
CA ASN A 135 -17.79 4.65 -0.73
C ASN A 135 -17.41 3.19 -0.46
N PHE A 136 -17.37 2.80 0.80
CA PHE A 136 -16.93 1.48 1.25
C PHE A 136 -17.58 1.11 2.59
N ILE A 137 -17.33 -0.12 3.03
CA ILE A 137 -17.64 -0.58 4.39
C ILE A 137 -16.32 -0.89 5.07
N ALA A 138 -16.14 -0.49 6.34
CA ALA A 138 -14.94 -0.78 7.11
C ALA A 138 -15.24 -1.39 8.48
N THR A 139 -14.32 -2.26 8.94
CA THR A 139 -14.36 -2.80 10.30
C THR A 139 -14.12 -1.71 11.32
N SER A 140 -14.56 -1.95 12.57
CA SER A 140 -14.25 -1.09 13.70
C SER A 140 -12.76 -0.95 14.02
N ASP A 141 -11.91 -1.80 13.41
CA ASP A 141 -10.45 -1.73 13.55
C ASP A 141 -9.81 -0.64 12.67
N MET A 142 -10.64 0.04 11.87
CA MET A 142 -10.24 1.19 11.06
C MET A 142 -10.66 2.50 11.70
N THR A 143 -9.82 3.53 11.58
CA THR A 143 -10.19 4.93 11.84
C THR A 143 -10.17 5.69 10.52
N LEU A 144 -11.23 6.43 10.24
CA LEU A 144 -11.41 7.17 9.00
C LEU A 144 -11.24 8.66 9.25
N GLY A 145 -10.33 9.27 8.53
CA GLY A 145 -10.04 10.71 8.61
C GLY A 145 -10.61 11.45 7.41
N TYR A 146 -11.45 12.45 7.67
CA TYR A 146 -12.06 13.31 6.66
C TYR A 146 -11.56 14.75 6.79
N ASN A 147 -11.32 15.36 5.65
CA ASN A 147 -11.02 16.79 5.55
C ASN A 147 -11.59 17.32 4.23
N GLN A 148 -12.18 18.51 4.24
CA GLN A 148 -12.82 19.11 3.06
C GLN A 148 -11.84 19.38 1.90
N TYR A 149 -10.56 19.54 2.19
CA TYR A 149 -9.49 19.77 1.18
C TYR A 149 -8.89 18.49 0.64
N LEU A 150 -9.33 17.32 1.13
CA LEU A 150 -8.80 16.03 0.72
C LEU A 150 -9.21 15.72 -0.73
N ASN A 151 -8.28 15.19 -1.48
CA ASN A 151 -8.49 14.65 -2.82
C ASN A 151 -7.50 13.49 -3.05
N LYS A 152 -7.61 12.80 -4.19
CA LYS A 152 -6.79 11.61 -4.46
C LYS A 152 -5.27 11.89 -4.40
N TYR A 153 -4.82 13.06 -4.82
CA TYR A 153 -3.39 13.37 -4.90
C TYR A 153 -2.80 13.66 -3.51
N ASN A 154 -3.41 14.59 -2.77
CA ASN A 154 -2.93 14.89 -1.43
C ASN A 154 -3.25 13.77 -0.43
N GLY A 155 -4.34 13.03 -0.63
CA GLY A 155 -4.65 11.82 0.16
C GLY A 155 -3.59 10.74 -0.02
N THR A 156 -3.21 10.43 -1.26
CA THR A 156 -2.12 9.47 -1.54
C THR A 156 -0.78 9.96 -1.00
N PHE A 157 -0.49 11.26 -1.11
CA PHE A 157 0.72 11.84 -0.52
C PHE A 157 0.76 11.65 0.99
N ILE A 158 -0.33 11.97 1.70
CA ILE A 158 -0.42 11.83 3.15
C ILE A 158 -0.24 10.37 3.58
N THR A 159 -0.87 9.40 2.89
CA THR A 159 -0.70 7.98 3.21
C THR A 159 0.74 7.52 3.01
N THR A 160 1.42 7.97 1.96
CA THR A 160 2.83 7.65 1.72
C THR A 160 3.74 8.13 2.86
N ILE A 161 3.47 9.32 3.41
CA ILE A 161 4.22 9.85 4.55
C ILE A 161 3.85 9.11 5.84
N ALA A 162 2.55 8.88 6.09
CA ALA A 162 2.06 8.20 7.28
C ALA A 162 2.62 6.78 7.38
N ASP A 163 2.69 6.04 6.28
CA ASP A 163 3.21 4.68 6.26
C ASP A 163 4.72 4.57 6.55
N ARG A 164 5.48 5.66 6.36
CA ARG A 164 6.92 5.70 6.67
C ARG A 164 7.23 5.88 8.15
N ILE A 165 6.30 6.47 8.92
CA ILE A 165 6.50 6.80 10.34
C ILE A 165 5.88 5.78 11.29
N ARG A 166 5.20 4.77 10.79
CA ARG A 166 4.75 3.66 11.62
C ARG A 166 5.96 2.85 12.07
N GLY A 167 6.09 2.67 13.36
CA GLY A 167 7.13 1.87 14.00
C GLY A 167 6.84 0.38 13.93
#